data_12ec6dfe6e749a20116602e4e898a639
#
_entry.id   12ec6dfe6e749a20116602e4e898a639
#
_cell.length_a   1.000
_cell.length_b   1.000
_cell.length_c   1.000
_cell.angle_alpha   90.00
_cell.angle_beta   90.00
_cell.angle_gamma   90.00
#
_symmetry.space_group_name_H-M   'P 1'
#
loop_
_entity.id
_entity.type
_entity.pdbx_description
1 polymer ?
#
loop_
_entity_poly.entity_id
_entity_poly.type
_entity_poly.pdbx_seq_one_letter_code
_entity_poly.pdbx_strand_id
1 'polypeptide(L)'
;MQITSHCAIVTHSSHRAQRLLGPAYCTWPLAPGARRPGWIAGPVHIGAYSFVGPHSLIEANTRIGRGTLVCAGSFVRGTYPDYAILEGRPARVVGDSRRADEQALVRYPELQVLYDAWTKAPAPIDLEGPK
;
A
#
# COMPACT_ATOMS: atom_id res chain seq x y z
N MET A 1 6.55 -5.17 -9.00
CA MET A 1 5.91 -5.26 -7.68
C MET A 1 5.74 -6.72 -7.31
N GLN A 2 6.05 -7.07 -6.07
CA GLN A 2 5.80 -8.39 -5.52
C GLN A 2 5.01 -8.26 -4.21
N ILE A 3 3.94 -9.04 -4.09
CA ILE A 3 3.19 -9.19 -2.84
C ILE A 3 3.35 -10.64 -2.44
N THR A 4 3.92 -10.86 -1.27
CA THR A 4 4.25 -12.20 -0.80
C THR A 4 3.08 -12.87 -0.09
N SER A 5 3.33 -14.04 0.50
CA SER A 5 2.27 -14.89 1.04
C SER A 5 1.56 -14.29 2.25
N HIS A 6 0.28 -14.64 2.39
CA HIS A 6 -0.56 -14.28 3.54
C HIS A 6 -0.68 -12.77 3.80
N CYS A 7 -0.55 -11.96 2.75
CA CYS A 7 -0.86 -10.54 2.82
C CYS A 7 -2.35 -10.30 2.65
N ALA A 8 -2.88 -9.32 3.37
CA ALA A 8 -4.24 -8.84 3.18
C ALA A 8 -4.22 -7.40 2.67
N ILE A 9 -4.96 -7.15 1.61
CA ILE A 9 -5.20 -5.80 1.09
C ILE A 9 -6.69 -5.52 1.29
N VAL A 10 -6.98 -4.54 2.14
CA VAL A 10 -8.35 -4.21 2.56
C VAL A 10 -8.74 -2.88 1.98
N THR A 11 -9.74 -2.87 1.10
CA THR A 11 -10.24 -1.67 0.44
C THR A 11 -11.49 -1.09 1.09
N HIS A 12 -12.05 -1.76 2.09
CA HIS A 12 -13.25 -1.31 2.79
C HIS A 12 -13.36 -1.93 4.18
N SER A 13 -14.17 -1.30 5.02
CA SER A 13 -14.51 -1.80 6.35
C SER A 13 -15.89 -1.32 6.79
N SER A 14 -16.64 -2.18 7.43
CA SER A 14 -17.96 -1.90 7.97
C SER A 14 -18.00 -1.64 9.48
N HIS A 15 -16.86 -1.66 10.16
CA HIS A 15 -16.82 -1.61 11.62
C HIS A 15 -17.50 -0.37 12.24
N ARG A 16 -17.42 0.77 11.56
CA ARG A 16 -18.13 1.99 11.99
C ARG A 16 -19.63 1.91 11.72
N ALA A 17 -20.00 1.43 10.54
CA ALA A 17 -21.41 1.24 10.18
C ALA A 17 -22.10 0.29 11.15
N GLN A 18 -21.45 -0.79 11.57
CA GLN A 18 -21.99 -1.72 12.57
C GLN A 18 -22.32 -1.01 13.90
N ARG A 19 -21.42 -0.16 14.38
CA ARG A 19 -21.65 0.58 15.64
C ARG A 19 -22.72 1.65 15.51
N LEU A 20 -22.75 2.37 14.39
CA LEU A 20 -23.75 3.44 14.18
C LEU A 20 -25.15 2.89 14.02
N LEU A 21 -25.31 1.78 13.34
CA LEU A 21 -26.61 1.19 13.04
C LEU A 21 -27.07 0.19 14.11
N GLY A 22 -26.12 -0.43 14.83
CA GLY A 22 -26.45 -1.41 15.88
C GLY A 22 -27.39 -2.50 15.37
N PRO A 23 -28.52 -2.75 16.05
CA PRO A 23 -29.49 -3.78 15.64
C PRO A 23 -30.09 -3.57 14.24
N ALA A 24 -30.10 -2.34 13.74
CA ALA A 24 -30.61 -2.03 12.41
C ALA A 24 -29.63 -2.33 11.27
N TYR A 25 -28.42 -2.77 11.57
CA TYR A 25 -27.39 -2.99 10.54
C TYR A 25 -27.85 -3.88 9.37
N CYS A 26 -28.49 -5.01 9.69
CA CYS A 26 -28.95 -5.95 8.66
C CYS A 26 -30.24 -5.53 7.95
N THR A 27 -31.05 -4.70 8.59
CA THR A 27 -32.37 -4.27 8.09
C THR A 27 -32.38 -2.85 7.52
N TRP A 28 -31.22 -2.16 7.56
CA TRP A 28 -31.08 -0.82 7.01
C TRP A 28 -31.43 -0.79 5.52
N PRO A 29 -32.36 0.06 5.07
CA PRO A 29 -32.75 0.12 3.67
C PRO A 29 -31.64 0.70 2.82
N LEU A 30 -31.26 -0.03 1.77
CA LEU A 30 -30.23 0.38 0.82
C LEU A 30 -30.83 0.47 -0.58
N ALA A 31 -30.65 1.61 -1.24
CA ALA A 31 -30.84 1.72 -2.67
C ALA A 31 -29.74 0.91 -3.41
N PRO A 32 -29.99 0.46 -4.66
CA PRO A 32 -28.98 -0.21 -5.46
C PRO A 32 -27.68 0.60 -5.52
N GLY A 33 -26.54 -0.04 -5.20
CA GLY A 33 -25.23 0.59 -5.19
C GLY A 33 -24.91 1.48 -3.99
N ALA A 34 -25.90 1.72 -3.10
CA ALA A 34 -25.67 2.49 -1.88
C ALA A 34 -24.92 1.69 -0.82
N ARG A 35 -24.26 2.41 0.08
CA ARG A 35 -23.52 1.82 1.21
C ARG A 35 -24.16 2.25 2.53
N ARG A 36 -24.00 1.44 3.56
CA ARG A 36 -24.47 1.78 4.90
C ARG A 36 -23.75 3.02 5.43
N PRO A 37 -24.43 3.90 6.17
CA PRO A 37 -23.79 5.00 6.89
C PRO A 37 -22.59 4.50 7.71
N GLY A 38 -21.46 5.20 7.64
CA GLY A 38 -20.24 4.81 8.33
C GLY A 38 -19.39 3.74 7.65
N TRP A 39 -19.78 3.28 6.47
CA TRP A 39 -18.94 2.44 5.64
C TRP A 39 -17.67 3.17 5.22
N ILE A 40 -16.53 2.54 5.43
CA ILE A 40 -15.23 3.08 5.04
C ILE A 40 -14.78 2.33 3.78
N ALA A 41 -14.40 3.08 2.75
CA ALA A 41 -13.85 2.50 1.54
C ALA A 41 -12.84 3.46 0.92
N GLY A 42 -11.91 2.91 0.17
CA GLY A 42 -10.95 3.69 -0.58
C GLY A 42 -9.92 2.81 -1.29
N PRO A 43 -9.23 3.38 -2.28
CA PRO A 43 -8.25 2.67 -3.05
C PRO A 43 -6.99 2.34 -2.23
N VAL A 44 -6.27 1.32 -2.68
CA VAL A 44 -4.91 1.03 -2.27
C VAL A 44 -4.02 1.15 -3.50
N HIS A 45 -2.99 1.97 -3.40
CA HIS A 45 -1.98 2.14 -4.45
C HIS A 45 -0.63 1.64 -3.95
N ILE A 46 -0.01 0.77 -4.72
CA ILE A 46 1.33 0.25 -4.44
C ILE A 46 2.20 0.55 -5.65
N GLY A 47 3.22 1.37 -5.45
CA GLY A 47 4.12 1.81 -6.50
C GLY A 47 4.90 0.65 -7.14
N ALA A 48 5.35 0.87 -8.37
CA ALA A 48 6.14 -0.10 -9.12
C ALA A 48 7.43 -0.48 -8.36
N TYR A 49 7.91 -1.69 -8.58
CA TYR A 49 9.15 -2.23 -7.98
C TYR A 49 9.14 -2.30 -6.45
N SER A 50 7.97 -2.21 -5.82
CA SER A 50 7.81 -2.41 -4.39
C SER A 50 7.69 -3.89 -4.04
N PHE A 51 8.06 -4.21 -2.81
CA PHE A 51 7.96 -5.55 -2.24
C PHE A 51 7.17 -5.48 -0.93
N VAL A 52 6.18 -6.35 -0.79
CA VAL A 52 5.38 -6.46 0.43
C VAL A 52 5.71 -7.79 1.10
N GLY A 53 6.34 -7.71 2.26
CA GLY A 53 6.71 -8.87 3.06
C GLY A 53 5.51 -9.66 3.58
N PRO A 54 5.68 -10.96 3.88
CA PRO A 54 4.58 -11.84 4.26
C PRO A 54 3.88 -11.38 5.54
N HIS A 55 2.60 -11.76 5.65
CA HIS A 55 1.73 -11.42 6.78
C HIS A 55 1.55 -9.92 7.01
N SER A 56 1.73 -9.10 5.98
CA SER A 56 1.43 -7.67 6.05
C SER A 56 -0.04 -7.39 5.77
N LEU A 57 -0.57 -6.36 6.41
CA LEU A 57 -1.92 -5.84 6.19
C LEU A 57 -1.83 -4.43 5.63
N ILE A 58 -2.48 -4.18 4.50
CA ILE A 58 -2.57 -2.86 3.87
C ILE A 58 -4.02 -2.40 3.90
N GLU A 59 -4.28 -1.29 4.55
CA GLU A 59 -5.64 -0.74 4.71
C GLU A 59 -6.07 0.14 3.54
N ALA A 60 -7.38 0.35 3.48
CA ALA A 60 -8.01 1.30 2.56
C ALA A 60 -7.39 2.70 2.66
N ASN A 61 -7.37 3.41 1.55
CA ASN A 61 -6.80 4.75 1.42
C ASN A 61 -5.29 4.81 1.68
N THR A 62 -4.59 3.71 1.42
CA THR A 62 -3.14 3.64 1.54
C THR A 62 -2.48 3.88 0.18
N ARG A 63 -1.45 4.71 0.18
CA ARG A 63 -0.59 4.96 -0.96
C ARG A 63 0.86 4.67 -0.59
N ILE A 64 1.45 3.72 -1.27
CA ILE A 64 2.86 3.31 -1.11
C ILE A 64 3.61 3.73 -2.37
N GLY A 65 4.70 4.46 -2.22
CA GLY A 65 5.55 4.89 -3.31
C GLY A 65 6.29 3.74 -3.99
N ARG A 66 6.89 4.01 -5.14
CA ARG A 66 7.68 3.02 -5.90
C ARG A 66 8.96 2.62 -5.15
N GLY A 67 9.47 1.43 -5.45
CA GLY A 67 10.70 0.92 -4.84
C GLY A 67 10.65 0.74 -3.33
N THR A 68 9.46 0.66 -2.76
CA THR A 68 9.24 0.55 -1.31
C THR A 68 9.38 -0.89 -0.85
N LEU A 69 10.02 -1.08 0.29
CA LEU A 69 10.04 -2.34 1.01
C LEU A 69 9.09 -2.26 2.21
N VAL A 70 8.09 -3.10 2.23
CA VAL A 70 7.27 -3.33 3.42
C VAL A 70 7.80 -4.56 4.14
N CYS A 71 8.32 -4.39 5.34
CA CYS A 71 8.83 -5.49 6.15
C CYS A 71 7.71 -6.44 6.58
N ALA A 72 8.03 -7.71 6.74
CA ALA A 72 7.06 -8.74 7.11
C ALA A 72 6.26 -8.37 8.36
N GLY A 73 4.98 -8.71 8.37
CA GLY A 73 4.10 -8.49 9.51
C GLY A 73 3.72 -7.04 9.78
N SER A 74 3.94 -6.13 8.82
CA SER A 74 3.62 -4.72 8.99
C SER A 74 2.13 -4.42 8.79
N PHE A 75 1.64 -3.43 9.52
CA PHE A 75 0.31 -2.85 9.34
C PHE A 75 0.45 -1.48 8.68
N VAL A 76 0.07 -1.37 7.41
CA VAL A 76 0.36 -0.22 6.56
C VAL A 76 -0.93 0.55 6.30
N ARG A 77 -0.92 1.83 6.67
CA ARG A 77 -2.02 2.77 6.37
C ARG A 77 -1.50 4.19 6.23
N GLY A 78 -2.03 4.91 5.27
CA GLY A 78 -1.65 6.29 4.99
C GLY A 78 -0.81 6.42 3.72
N THR A 79 -0.08 7.51 3.62
CA THR A 79 0.72 7.84 2.44
C THR A 79 2.21 7.77 2.78
N TYR A 80 2.95 7.05 1.95
CA TYR A 80 4.39 6.82 2.13
C TYR A 80 5.15 7.19 0.87
N PRO A 81 6.37 7.77 1.02
CA PRO A 81 7.17 8.23 -0.10
C PRO A 81 7.76 7.06 -0.90
N ASP A 82 8.30 7.40 -2.08
CA ASP A 82 9.10 6.49 -2.88
C ASP A 82 10.33 5.99 -2.10
N TYR A 83 10.75 4.77 -2.35
CA TYR A 83 11.95 4.13 -1.80
C TYR A 83 11.96 3.96 -0.28
N ALA A 84 10.82 4.08 0.37
CA ALA A 84 10.73 3.89 1.81
C ALA A 84 10.94 2.42 2.22
N ILE A 85 11.54 2.22 3.38
CA ILE A 85 11.44 0.96 4.11
C ILE A 85 10.41 1.17 5.20
N LEU A 86 9.33 0.38 5.17
CA LEU A 86 8.22 0.47 6.10
C LEU A 86 8.25 -0.72 7.06
N GLU A 87 8.15 -0.44 8.34
CA GLU A 87 8.14 -1.48 9.37
C GLU A 87 7.22 -1.09 10.52
N GLY A 88 6.56 -2.07 11.08
CA GLY A 88 5.82 -1.95 12.32
C GLY A 88 4.30 -1.98 12.19
N ARG A 89 3.64 -1.79 13.34
CA ARG A 89 2.18 -1.85 13.51
C ARG A 89 1.71 -0.73 14.44
N PRO A 90 1.37 0.46 13.94
CA PRO A 90 1.35 0.90 12.55
C PRO A 90 2.75 1.06 11.94
N ALA A 91 2.85 0.84 10.63
CA ALA A 91 4.12 0.94 9.91
C ALA A 91 4.61 2.39 9.86
N ARG A 92 5.92 2.54 10.02
CA ARG A 92 6.63 3.81 9.92
C ARG A 92 7.78 3.69 8.92
N VAL A 93 8.20 4.80 8.37
CA VAL A 93 9.41 4.86 7.55
C VAL A 93 10.63 4.69 8.45
N VAL A 94 11.37 3.62 8.25
CA VAL A 94 12.58 3.29 9.04
C VAL A 94 13.86 3.35 8.22
N GLY A 95 13.76 3.57 6.90
CA GLY A 95 14.93 3.65 6.04
C GLY A 95 14.60 3.97 4.59
N ASP A 96 15.63 3.90 3.77
CA ASP A 96 15.59 4.11 2.32
C ASP A 96 16.15 2.86 1.63
N SER A 97 15.34 2.23 0.78
CA SER A 97 15.69 0.99 0.08
C SER A 97 16.92 1.15 -0.85
N ARG A 98 17.14 2.36 -1.36
CA ARG A 98 18.26 2.65 -2.26
C ARG A 98 19.62 2.43 -1.63
N ARG A 99 19.75 2.55 -0.31
CA ARG A 99 21.05 2.33 0.38
C ARG A 99 21.55 0.89 0.22
N ALA A 100 20.65 -0.07 0.36
CA ALA A 100 21.00 -1.47 0.15
C ALA A 100 21.22 -1.77 -1.33
N ASP A 101 20.44 -1.13 -2.21
CA ASP A 101 20.57 -1.28 -3.66
C ASP A 101 21.94 -0.76 -4.14
N GLU A 102 22.38 0.40 -3.66
CA GLU A 102 23.71 0.97 -3.97
C GLU A 102 24.85 0.01 -3.61
N GLN A 103 24.76 -0.62 -2.44
CA GLN A 103 25.76 -1.63 -2.02
C GLN A 103 25.75 -2.86 -2.93
N ALA A 104 24.56 -3.31 -3.32
CA ALA A 104 24.43 -4.42 -4.25
C ALA A 104 24.99 -4.09 -5.65
N LEU A 105 24.78 -2.86 -6.12
CA LEU A 105 25.27 -2.40 -7.42
C LEU A 105 26.81 -2.28 -7.48
N VAL A 106 27.47 -2.03 -6.36
CA VAL A 106 28.93 -2.14 -6.28
C VAL A 106 29.39 -3.57 -6.58
N ARG A 107 28.64 -4.56 -6.09
CA ARG A 107 28.94 -5.97 -6.33
C ARG A 107 28.53 -6.45 -7.73
N TYR A 108 27.50 -5.86 -8.31
CA TYR A 108 26.92 -6.21 -9.61
C TYR A 108 26.83 -4.97 -10.51
N PRO A 109 27.97 -4.38 -10.92
CA PRO A 109 27.98 -3.11 -11.66
C PRO A 109 27.27 -3.19 -13.01
N GLU A 110 27.17 -4.36 -13.62
CA GLU A 110 26.44 -4.61 -14.86
C GLU A 110 24.93 -4.32 -14.74
N LEU A 111 24.39 -4.31 -13.53
CA LEU A 111 22.96 -4.04 -13.29
C LEU A 111 22.64 -2.54 -13.19
N GLN A 112 23.63 -1.68 -13.15
CA GLN A 112 23.43 -0.23 -13.00
C GLN A 112 22.50 0.35 -14.08
N VAL A 113 22.68 -0.08 -15.32
CA VAL A 113 21.84 0.39 -16.46
C VAL A 113 20.37 0.04 -16.23
N LEU A 114 20.10 -1.18 -15.76
CA LEU A 114 18.73 -1.62 -15.47
C LEU A 114 18.13 -0.85 -14.31
N TYR A 115 18.90 -0.63 -13.27
CA TYR A 115 18.47 0.13 -12.10
C TYR A 115 18.17 1.60 -12.44
N ASP A 116 19.06 2.24 -13.19
CA ASP A 116 18.89 3.61 -13.64
C ASP A 116 17.67 3.80 -14.54
N ALA A 117 17.35 2.80 -15.34
CA ALA A 117 16.23 2.87 -16.29
C ALA A 117 14.88 3.13 -15.60
N TRP A 118 14.67 2.57 -14.42
CA TRP A 118 13.41 2.80 -13.70
C TRP A 118 13.51 3.86 -12.60
N THR A 119 14.66 4.01 -11.94
CA THR A 119 14.82 5.01 -10.87
C THR A 119 14.87 6.44 -11.39
N LYS A 120 15.41 6.63 -12.60
CA LYS A 120 15.49 7.93 -13.28
C LYS A 120 14.29 8.22 -14.19
N ALA A 121 13.44 7.23 -14.42
CA ALA A 121 12.21 7.44 -15.17
C ALA A 121 11.26 8.37 -14.38
N PRO A 122 10.50 9.25 -15.07
CA PRO A 122 9.46 10.01 -14.40
C PRO A 122 8.47 9.05 -13.73
N ALA A 123 7.91 9.47 -12.60
CA ALA A 123 6.84 8.71 -11.97
C ALA A 123 5.73 8.47 -12.99
N PRO A 124 5.11 7.27 -13.02
CA PRO A 124 3.96 7.04 -13.85
C PRO A 124 2.93 8.14 -13.59
N ILE A 125 2.36 8.68 -14.67
CA ILE A 125 1.24 9.63 -14.54
C ILE A 125 0.15 8.88 -13.78
N ASP A 126 -0.20 9.36 -12.59
CA ASP A 126 -1.38 8.87 -11.90
C ASP A 126 -2.57 9.11 -12.83
N LEU A 127 -3.05 8.05 -13.42
CA LEU A 127 -4.38 8.06 -13.99
C LEU A 127 -5.33 8.13 -12.79
N GLU A 128 -5.54 9.35 -12.27
CA GLU A 128 -6.69 9.59 -11.44
C GLU A 128 -7.90 9.18 -12.27
N GLY A 129 -8.47 8.05 -11.94
CA GLY A 129 -9.77 7.68 -12.46
C GLY A 129 -10.77 8.80 -12.16
N PRO A 130 -11.86 8.89 -12.89
CA PRO A 130 -12.85 9.95 -12.69
C PRO A 130 -13.30 9.96 -11.23
N LYS A 131 -13.23 11.17 -10.65
CA LYS A 131 -13.71 11.43 -9.28
C LYS A 131 -15.20 11.14 -9.19
#